data_ad49715a47a2acdfdc57a87b5ec08a7a
#
_entry.id   ad49715a47a2acdfdc57a87b5ec08a7a
#
_cell.length_a   1.000
_cell.length_b   1.000
_cell.length_c   1.000
_cell.angle_alpha   90.00
_cell.angle_beta   90.00
_cell.angle_gamma   90.00
#
_symmetry.space_group_name_H-M   'P 1'
#
loop_
_entity.id
_entity.type
_entity.pdbx_description
1 polymer ?
#
loop_
_entity_poly.entity_id
_entity_poly.type
_entity_poly.pdbx_seq_one_letter_code
_entity_poly.pdbx_strand_id
1 'polypeptide(L)'
;MKTFNLAAQPRTELGKKAAKALREQNLIPVVLNGGSIIDLPYTGTLKDGEKVVEIGNGKALITTDLTVTAEAVRKLIYTPDIFAIELDIEGQKRMAVLKDIQFHPVKDTILHIDLLEVNDTKPVVVEVPVKLEGHAEGVKAGGKLSLSMKKLKVKAIYTNIPERLVINVDNLGLGKTLQVGDLHFENLELINAKNAVVCAVQLTRAARGAAAAAAAAAK
;
A
#
# COMPACT_ATOMS: atom_id res chain seq x y z
N MET A 1 6.86 4.74 10.32
CA MET A 1 6.12 5.50 9.27
C MET A 1 6.09 6.98 9.60
N LYS A 2 6.08 7.86 8.59
CA LYS A 2 5.78 9.29 8.78
C LYS A 2 4.28 9.48 9.01
N THR A 3 3.91 10.40 9.89
CA THR A 3 2.51 10.79 10.12
C THR A 3 2.09 11.89 9.16
N PHE A 4 0.88 11.77 8.66
CA PHE A 4 0.24 12.75 7.77
C PHE A 4 -1.10 13.17 8.37
N ASN A 5 -1.26 14.45 8.68
CA ASN A 5 -2.49 14.97 9.27
C ASN A 5 -3.49 15.29 8.15
N LEU A 6 -4.70 14.76 8.27
CA LEU A 6 -5.78 14.92 7.31
C LEU A 6 -7.07 15.29 8.02
N ALA A 7 -7.60 16.46 7.75
CA ALA A 7 -8.91 16.86 8.23
C ALA A 7 -10.00 16.23 7.35
N ALA A 8 -10.97 15.61 7.97
CA ALA A 8 -12.09 14.95 7.33
C ALA A 8 -13.42 15.36 7.95
N GLN A 9 -14.47 15.48 7.15
CA GLN A 9 -15.81 15.80 7.60
C GLN A 9 -16.73 14.58 7.44
N PRO A 10 -17.60 14.28 8.41
CA PRO A 10 -18.57 13.21 8.29
C PRO A 10 -19.54 13.50 7.13
N ARG A 11 -19.96 12.42 6.47
CA ARG A 11 -20.83 12.48 5.32
C ARG A 11 -22.15 11.79 5.61
N THR A 12 -23.25 12.52 5.52
CA THR A 12 -24.61 12.00 5.72
C THR A 12 -25.32 11.70 4.40
N GLU A 13 -25.07 12.52 3.36
CA GLU A 13 -25.68 12.33 2.04
C GLU A 13 -24.94 11.27 1.23
N LEU A 14 -25.66 10.22 0.86
CA LEU A 14 -25.13 9.05 0.17
C LEU A 14 -25.75 8.87 -1.20
N GLY A 15 -25.07 8.10 -2.05
CA GLY A 15 -25.54 7.74 -3.37
C GLY A 15 -24.83 8.44 -4.52
N LYS A 16 -25.21 8.05 -5.75
CA LYS A 16 -24.53 8.45 -6.99
C LYS A 16 -24.57 9.97 -7.25
N LYS A 17 -25.74 10.60 -7.00
CA LYS A 17 -25.91 12.05 -7.23
C LYS A 17 -25.05 12.87 -6.26
N ALA A 18 -25.11 12.55 -4.96
CA ALA A 18 -24.32 13.22 -3.94
C ALA A 18 -22.81 13.05 -4.18
N ALA A 19 -22.35 11.84 -4.49
CA ALA A 19 -20.95 11.60 -4.80
C ALA A 19 -20.45 12.36 -6.05
N LYS A 20 -21.32 12.57 -7.04
CA LYS A 20 -20.98 13.37 -8.23
C LYS A 20 -20.86 14.86 -7.87
N ALA A 21 -21.81 15.39 -7.11
CA ALA A 21 -21.80 16.79 -6.67
C ALA A 21 -20.57 17.12 -5.80
N LEU A 22 -20.17 16.21 -4.89
CA LEU A 22 -18.95 16.38 -4.09
C LEU A 22 -17.70 16.49 -4.97
N ARG A 23 -17.56 15.60 -5.96
CA ARG A 23 -16.38 15.63 -6.86
C ARG A 23 -16.35 16.89 -7.73
N GLU A 24 -17.47 17.46 -8.11
CA GLU A 24 -17.57 18.74 -8.80
C GLU A 24 -17.10 19.92 -7.93
N GLN A 25 -17.19 19.77 -6.59
CA GLN A 25 -16.68 20.72 -5.59
C GLN A 25 -15.24 20.43 -5.15
N ASN A 26 -14.51 19.53 -5.83
CA ASN A 26 -13.17 19.06 -5.44
C ASN A 26 -13.12 18.38 -4.06
N LEU A 27 -14.23 17.81 -3.62
CA LEU A 27 -14.32 16.98 -2.44
C LEU A 27 -14.30 15.50 -2.85
N ILE A 28 -13.51 14.69 -2.14
CA ILE A 28 -13.36 13.27 -2.40
C ILE A 28 -14.09 12.49 -1.32
N PRO A 29 -14.99 11.56 -1.70
CA PRO A 29 -15.58 10.64 -0.74
C PRO A 29 -14.53 9.65 -0.25
N VAL A 30 -14.48 9.45 1.05
CA VAL A 30 -13.56 8.55 1.76
C VAL A 30 -14.36 7.64 2.67
N VAL A 31 -13.96 6.39 2.77
CA VAL A 31 -14.53 5.44 3.74
C VAL A 31 -13.43 5.02 4.70
N LEU A 32 -13.66 5.21 5.99
CA LEU A 32 -12.82 4.68 7.04
C LEU A 32 -13.39 3.33 7.49
N ASN A 33 -12.67 2.27 7.14
CA ASN A 33 -12.99 0.90 7.51
C ASN A 33 -12.14 0.50 8.72
N GLY A 34 -12.72 -0.20 9.66
CA GLY A 34 -11.99 -0.70 10.82
C GLY A 34 -12.58 -0.18 12.12
N GLY A 35 -11.77 -0.12 13.16
CA GLY A 35 -12.21 0.18 14.52
C GLY A 35 -12.69 -1.06 15.26
N SER A 36 -13.83 -0.99 15.90
CA SER A 36 -14.35 -2.08 16.71
C SER A 36 -15.16 -3.07 15.87
N ILE A 37 -14.84 -4.36 16.01
CA ILE A 37 -15.74 -5.43 15.59
C ILE A 37 -16.80 -5.54 16.65
N ILE A 38 -18.07 -5.47 16.24
CA ILE A 38 -19.24 -5.53 17.12
C ILE A 38 -20.01 -6.81 16.83
N ASP A 39 -20.63 -7.37 17.85
CA ASP A 39 -21.54 -8.49 17.70
C ASP A 39 -22.96 -7.97 17.37
N LEU A 40 -23.64 -8.71 16.49
CA LEU A 40 -25.04 -8.40 16.13
C LEU A 40 -25.99 -9.11 17.08
N PRO A 41 -27.17 -8.51 17.43
CA PRO A 41 -27.64 -7.19 17.00
C PRO A 41 -26.99 -6.03 17.73
N TYR A 42 -26.57 -5.00 17.00
CA TYR A 42 -25.98 -3.80 17.60
C TYR A 42 -27.08 -2.84 18.07
N THR A 43 -27.02 -2.49 19.34
CA THR A 43 -28.00 -1.59 20.00
C THR A 43 -27.42 -0.22 20.36
N GLY A 44 -26.16 0.05 19.96
CA GLY A 44 -25.49 1.32 20.24
C GLY A 44 -25.96 2.46 19.34
N THR A 45 -25.66 3.69 19.75
CA THR A 45 -25.92 4.89 18.95
C THR A 45 -24.79 5.09 17.95
N LEU A 46 -25.13 5.20 16.66
CA LEU A 46 -24.18 5.55 15.59
C LEU A 46 -24.00 7.06 15.54
N LYS A 47 -22.79 7.51 15.27
CA LYS A 47 -22.48 8.92 15.02
C LYS A 47 -22.78 9.27 13.57
N ASP A 48 -22.77 10.56 13.24
CA ASP A 48 -22.96 11.04 11.88
C ASP A 48 -21.90 10.42 10.93
N GLY A 49 -22.39 9.88 9.81
CA GLY A 49 -21.56 9.20 8.84
C GLY A 49 -21.19 7.75 9.19
N GLU A 50 -21.49 7.25 10.36
CA GLU A 50 -21.20 5.84 10.74
C GLU A 50 -22.29 4.89 10.24
N LYS A 51 -21.83 3.70 9.82
CA LYS A 51 -22.67 2.59 9.37
C LYS A 51 -22.18 1.27 9.91
N VAL A 52 -23.12 0.38 10.15
CA VAL A 52 -22.84 -1.01 10.51
C VAL A 52 -22.82 -1.87 9.24
N VAL A 53 -21.70 -2.48 8.94
CA VAL A 53 -21.54 -3.40 7.81
C VAL A 53 -21.34 -4.82 8.36
N GLU A 54 -22.23 -5.73 8.01
CA GLU A 54 -22.12 -7.14 8.39
C GLU A 54 -20.94 -7.81 7.68
N ILE A 55 -20.09 -8.49 8.46
CA ILE A 55 -18.93 -9.26 7.92
C ILE A 55 -19.28 -10.75 7.80
N GLY A 56 -20.39 -11.18 8.41
CA GLY A 56 -20.80 -12.58 8.55
C GLY A 56 -20.50 -13.14 9.95
N ASN A 57 -21.00 -14.33 10.23
CA ASN A 57 -20.88 -15.00 11.54
C ASN A 57 -21.44 -14.19 12.72
N GLY A 58 -22.48 -13.37 12.51
CA GLY A 58 -23.06 -12.54 13.56
C GLY A 58 -22.18 -11.36 14.01
N LYS A 59 -21.14 -11.01 13.23
CA LYS A 59 -20.25 -9.89 13.49
C LYS A 59 -20.41 -8.79 12.45
N ALA A 60 -20.29 -7.57 12.90
CA ALA A 60 -20.31 -6.38 12.04
C ALA A 60 -19.13 -5.45 12.33
N LEU A 61 -18.83 -4.61 11.36
CA LEU A 61 -17.82 -3.57 11.44
C LEU A 61 -18.48 -2.20 11.34
N ILE A 62 -18.04 -1.25 12.16
CA ILE A 62 -18.43 0.15 12.00
C ILE A 62 -17.55 0.75 10.90
N THR A 63 -18.17 1.28 9.87
CA THR A 63 -17.52 2.09 8.82
C THR A 63 -17.97 3.51 8.94
N THR A 64 -17.06 4.46 8.73
CA THR A 64 -17.38 5.90 8.76
C THR A 64 -17.23 6.47 7.36
N ASP A 65 -18.31 7.03 6.82
CA ASP A 65 -18.30 7.75 5.55
C ASP A 65 -17.86 9.20 5.77
N LEU A 66 -16.79 9.60 5.08
CA LEU A 66 -16.13 10.89 5.24
C LEU A 66 -15.99 11.61 3.89
N THR A 67 -15.69 12.89 3.97
CA THR A 67 -15.26 13.72 2.84
C THR A 67 -13.96 14.42 3.16
N VAL A 68 -13.05 14.50 2.18
CA VAL A 68 -11.80 15.24 2.28
C VAL A 68 -11.59 16.11 1.05
N THR A 69 -10.79 17.17 1.17
CA THR A 69 -10.46 18.02 0.02
C THR A 69 -9.40 17.35 -0.86
N ALA A 70 -9.53 17.48 -2.18
CA ALA A 70 -8.59 16.90 -3.14
C ALA A 70 -7.16 17.43 -2.96
N GLU A 71 -7.01 18.70 -2.56
CA GLU A 71 -5.71 19.32 -2.32
C GLU A 71 -4.97 18.72 -1.12
N ALA A 72 -5.70 18.47 -0.02
CA ALA A 72 -5.12 17.90 1.19
C ALA A 72 -4.56 16.48 0.94
N VAL A 73 -5.23 15.70 0.10
CA VAL A 73 -4.84 14.31 -0.16
C VAL A 73 -3.76 14.18 -1.23
N ARG A 74 -3.53 15.23 -2.02
CA ARG A 74 -2.59 15.20 -3.15
C ARG A 74 -1.20 14.74 -2.74
N LYS A 75 -0.65 15.27 -1.64
CA LYS A 75 0.69 14.87 -1.15
C LYS A 75 0.73 13.43 -0.66
N LEU A 76 -0.36 12.94 -0.09
CA LEU A 76 -0.47 11.56 0.40
C LEU A 76 -0.44 10.54 -0.75
N ILE A 77 -1.11 10.85 -1.86
CA ILE A 77 -1.34 9.88 -2.94
C ILE A 77 -0.22 9.89 -3.98
N TYR A 78 0.31 11.07 -4.33
CA TYR A 78 1.31 11.20 -5.39
C TYR A 78 2.76 11.04 -4.89
N THR A 79 2.97 10.65 -3.66
CA THR A 79 4.28 10.23 -3.15
C THR A 79 4.36 8.71 -3.07
N PRO A 80 5.51 8.10 -3.38
CA PRO A 80 5.66 6.66 -3.34
C PRO A 80 5.74 6.09 -1.91
N ASP A 81 5.81 6.92 -0.89
CA ASP A 81 5.99 6.52 0.50
C ASP A 81 4.66 6.17 1.16
N ILE A 82 4.72 5.33 2.20
CA ILE A 82 3.56 5.00 3.02
C ILE A 82 3.53 5.92 4.22
N PHE A 83 2.33 6.46 4.51
CA PHE A 83 2.07 7.32 5.65
C PHE A 83 1.09 6.66 6.62
N ALA A 84 1.30 6.90 7.91
CA ALA A 84 0.27 6.75 8.91
C ALA A 84 -0.56 8.04 8.90
N ILE A 85 -1.85 7.94 8.67
CA ILE A 85 -2.75 9.08 8.52
C ILE A 85 -3.41 9.35 9.87
N GLU A 86 -3.16 10.52 10.43
CA GLU A 86 -3.91 11.03 11.56
C GLU A 86 -5.13 11.78 11.04
N LEU A 87 -6.29 11.13 11.11
CA LEU A 87 -7.56 11.71 10.70
C LEU A 87 -8.12 12.55 11.84
N ASP A 88 -8.39 13.81 11.56
CA ASP A 88 -9.16 14.69 12.45
C ASP A 88 -10.61 14.76 11.95
N ILE A 89 -11.49 14.13 12.69
CA ILE A 89 -12.93 14.09 12.43
C ILE A 89 -13.61 14.87 13.54
N GLU A 90 -13.97 16.13 13.27
CA GLU A 90 -14.65 17.02 14.25
C GLU A 90 -13.94 17.09 15.62
N GLY A 91 -12.59 17.16 15.61
CA GLY A 91 -11.77 17.19 16.83
C GLY A 91 -11.47 15.81 17.42
N GLN A 92 -11.94 14.72 16.82
CA GLN A 92 -11.56 13.35 17.19
C GLN A 92 -10.44 12.85 16.28
N LYS A 93 -9.30 12.53 16.88
CA LYS A 93 -8.16 12.00 16.16
C LYS A 93 -8.24 10.47 16.07
N ARG A 94 -8.19 9.93 14.87
CA ARG A 94 -8.14 8.48 14.59
C ARG A 94 -6.95 8.17 13.69
N MET A 95 -6.23 7.09 14.00
CA MET A 95 -5.10 6.65 13.18
C MET A 95 -5.59 5.72 12.09
N ALA A 96 -5.18 5.97 10.86
CA ALA A 96 -5.56 5.17 9.71
C ALA A 96 -4.38 4.95 8.75
N VAL A 97 -4.49 3.94 7.90
CA VAL A 97 -3.56 3.67 6.81
C VAL A 97 -4.35 3.61 5.50
N LEU A 98 -3.75 4.09 4.43
CA LEU A 98 -4.32 4.01 3.09
C LEU A 98 -4.39 2.55 2.65
N LYS A 99 -5.59 2.08 2.28
CA LYS A 99 -5.84 0.72 1.82
C LYS A 99 -5.98 0.64 0.32
N ASP A 100 -6.83 1.48 -0.26
CA ASP A 100 -7.08 1.50 -1.71
C ASP A 100 -7.46 2.90 -2.19
N ILE A 101 -7.22 3.14 -3.47
CA ILE A 101 -7.55 4.40 -4.16
C ILE A 101 -8.13 4.07 -5.52
N GLN A 102 -9.25 4.70 -5.82
CA GLN A 102 -9.87 4.61 -7.13
C GLN A 102 -9.65 5.89 -7.93
N PHE A 103 -9.08 5.74 -9.12
CA PHE A 103 -8.86 6.84 -10.06
C PHE A 103 -9.84 6.77 -11.23
N HIS A 104 -10.16 7.92 -11.79
CA HIS A 104 -10.90 7.99 -13.03
C HIS A 104 -9.98 7.60 -14.20
N PRO A 105 -10.36 6.60 -15.05
CA PRO A 105 -9.45 6.01 -16.03
C PRO A 105 -8.98 6.97 -17.15
N VAL A 106 -9.67 8.10 -17.35
CA VAL A 106 -9.34 9.07 -18.42
C VAL A 106 -8.83 10.40 -17.85
N LYS A 107 -9.39 10.84 -16.71
CA LYS A 107 -9.09 12.16 -16.14
C LYS A 107 -8.03 12.10 -15.03
N ASP A 108 -7.63 10.91 -14.59
CA ASP A 108 -6.73 10.66 -13.44
C ASP A 108 -7.17 11.36 -12.14
N THR A 109 -8.44 11.78 -12.08
CA THR A 109 -9.02 12.35 -10.87
C THR A 109 -9.34 11.25 -9.87
N ILE A 110 -9.14 11.52 -8.59
CA ILE A 110 -9.43 10.57 -7.52
C ILE A 110 -10.95 10.48 -7.35
N LEU A 111 -11.48 9.27 -7.43
CA LEU A 111 -12.91 8.99 -7.29
C LEU A 111 -13.29 8.58 -5.86
N HIS A 112 -12.45 7.78 -5.21
CA HIS A 112 -12.71 7.22 -3.90
C HIS A 112 -11.42 6.86 -3.18
N ILE A 113 -11.40 6.92 -1.87
CA ILE A 113 -10.29 6.52 -1.03
C ILE A 113 -10.83 5.62 0.08
N ASP A 114 -10.20 4.45 0.23
CA ASP A 114 -10.45 3.53 1.33
C ASP A 114 -9.33 3.63 2.35
N LEU A 115 -9.69 3.97 3.56
CA LEU A 115 -8.80 4.02 4.72
C LEU A 115 -9.11 2.86 5.65
N LEU A 116 -8.09 2.33 6.29
CA LEU A 116 -8.20 1.30 7.33
C LEU A 116 -7.76 1.89 8.66
N GLU A 117 -8.66 1.89 9.65
CA GLU A 117 -8.32 2.30 11.01
C GLU A 117 -7.34 1.30 11.63
N VAL A 118 -6.30 1.81 12.25
CA VAL A 118 -5.22 1.01 12.84
C VAL A 118 -5.07 1.30 14.31
N ASN A 119 -4.81 0.24 15.06
CA ASN A 119 -4.56 0.29 16.49
C ASN A 119 -3.20 -0.36 16.79
N ASP A 120 -2.55 0.03 17.86
CA ASP A 120 -1.25 -0.50 18.29
C ASP A 120 -1.24 -2.01 18.59
N THR A 121 -2.41 -2.61 18.77
CA THR A 121 -2.53 -4.02 19.18
C THR A 121 -2.81 -4.98 18.02
N LYS A 122 -3.40 -4.52 16.92
CA LYS A 122 -3.82 -5.39 15.82
C LYS A 122 -2.85 -5.28 14.65
N PRO A 123 -2.30 -6.41 14.14
CA PRO A 123 -1.49 -6.40 12.94
C PRO A 123 -2.35 -6.05 11.73
N VAL A 124 -1.81 -5.21 10.86
CA VAL A 124 -2.44 -4.78 9.61
C VAL A 124 -1.64 -5.26 8.41
N VAL A 125 -2.33 -5.45 7.30
CA VAL A 125 -1.73 -5.81 6.02
C VAL A 125 -1.68 -4.58 5.14
N VAL A 126 -0.45 -4.17 4.79
CA VAL A 126 -0.20 -2.98 3.97
C VAL A 126 0.75 -3.31 2.83
N GLU A 127 0.61 -2.64 1.70
CA GLU A 127 1.52 -2.75 0.57
C GLU A 127 2.66 -1.73 0.72
N VAL A 128 3.87 -2.23 1.01
CA VAL A 128 5.06 -1.40 1.20
C VAL A 128 5.88 -1.35 -0.08
N PRO A 129 6.29 -0.16 -0.55
CA PRO A 129 7.12 -0.02 -1.74
C PRO A 129 8.53 -0.57 -1.49
N VAL A 130 9.09 -1.20 -2.53
CA VAL A 130 10.44 -1.77 -2.52
C VAL A 130 11.43 -0.77 -3.11
N LYS A 131 12.55 -0.58 -2.42
CA LYS A 131 13.71 0.16 -2.93
C LYS A 131 14.89 -0.81 -3.01
N LEU A 132 15.49 -0.93 -4.19
CA LEU A 132 16.72 -1.67 -4.37
C LEU A 132 17.92 -0.78 -4.05
N GLU A 133 18.87 -1.29 -3.26
CA GLU A 133 20.11 -0.62 -2.94
C GLU A 133 21.29 -1.53 -3.30
N GLY A 134 22.43 -0.89 -3.68
CA GLY A 134 23.62 -1.58 -4.10
C GLY A 134 23.77 -1.67 -5.62
N HIS A 135 24.86 -2.32 -6.05
CA HIS A 135 25.21 -2.52 -7.45
C HIS A 135 25.42 -4.02 -7.72
N ALA A 136 24.37 -4.65 -8.24
CA ALA A 136 24.39 -6.07 -8.54
C ALA A 136 25.61 -6.47 -9.41
N GLU A 137 26.33 -7.53 -9.01
CA GLU A 137 27.44 -8.09 -9.79
C GLU A 137 27.04 -8.45 -11.21
N GLY A 138 25.81 -8.95 -11.38
CA GLY A 138 25.30 -9.28 -12.70
C GLY A 138 25.07 -8.07 -13.60
N VAL A 139 24.86 -6.87 -13.04
CA VAL A 139 24.80 -5.62 -13.81
C VAL A 139 26.18 -5.21 -14.26
N LYS A 140 27.20 -5.34 -13.39
CA LYS A 140 28.62 -5.12 -13.76
C LYS A 140 29.07 -6.06 -14.87
N ALA A 141 28.53 -7.27 -14.93
CA ALA A 141 28.76 -8.25 -15.99
C ALA A 141 27.90 -8.04 -17.26
N GLY A 142 27.24 -6.86 -17.39
CA GLY A 142 26.45 -6.49 -18.57
C GLY A 142 25.00 -6.95 -18.57
N GLY A 143 24.46 -7.40 -17.44
CA GLY A 143 23.05 -7.68 -17.23
C GLY A 143 22.22 -6.42 -17.01
N LYS A 144 20.89 -6.57 -17.09
CA LYS A 144 19.93 -5.50 -16.78
C LYS A 144 19.14 -5.88 -15.52
N LEU A 145 19.21 -5.06 -14.46
CA LEU A 145 18.39 -5.22 -13.28
C LEU A 145 16.94 -4.85 -13.61
N SER A 146 16.01 -5.75 -13.31
CA SER A 146 14.58 -5.58 -13.50
C SER A 146 13.86 -5.82 -12.18
N LEU A 147 13.07 -4.83 -11.73
CA LEU A 147 12.19 -4.95 -10.58
C LEU A 147 10.82 -5.44 -11.05
N SER A 148 10.45 -6.67 -10.67
CA SER A 148 9.19 -7.29 -11.04
C SER A 148 8.06 -6.87 -10.11
N MET A 149 8.34 -6.80 -8.79
CA MET A 149 7.38 -6.40 -7.78
C MET A 149 7.79 -5.07 -7.16
N LYS A 150 7.04 -4.02 -7.47
CA LYS A 150 7.29 -2.66 -6.94
C LYS A 150 6.83 -2.48 -5.49
N LYS A 151 5.88 -3.31 -5.04
CA LYS A 151 5.31 -3.30 -3.68
C LYS A 151 5.22 -4.72 -3.15
N LEU A 152 5.43 -4.90 -1.85
CA LEU A 152 5.25 -6.17 -1.14
C LEU A 152 4.16 -6.02 -0.08
N LYS A 153 3.32 -7.05 0.05
CA LYS A 153 2.30 -7.12 1.11
C LYS A 153 2.95 -7.58 2.41
N VAL A 154 2.91 -6.71 3.39
CA VAL A 154 3.51 -6.93 4.71
C VAL A 154 2.42 -6.92 5.76
N LYS A 155 2.48 -7.88 6.69
CA LYS A 155 1.63 -7.94 7.87
C LYS A 155 2.50 -7.61 9.09
N ALA A 156 2.16 -6.53 9.77
CA ALA A 156 2.82 -6.09 10.99
C ALA A 156 1.94 -5.11 11.77
N ILE A 157 2.37 -4.76 12.98
CA ILE A 157 1.81 -3.62 13.71
C ILE A 157 2.26 -2.34 12.99
N TYR A 158 1.38 -1.37 12.83
CA TYR A 158 1.65 -0.17 12.01
C TYR A 158 2.89 0.62 12.46
N THR A 159 3.24 0.57 13.75
CA THR A 159 4.46 1.21 14.29
C THR A 159 5.75 0.62 13.71
N ASN A 160 5.76 -0.68 13.41
CA ASN A 160 6.93 -1.40 12.93
C ASN A 160 7.08 -1.37 11.40
N ILE A 161 6.07 -0.87 10.67
CA ILE A 161 6.11 -0.84 9.21
C ILE A 161 7.02 0.30 8.74
N PRO A 162 8.10 0.03 7.98
CA PRO A 162 8.96 1.06 7.42
C PRO A 162 8.29 1.80 6.26
N GLU A 163 8.78 2.97 5.92
CA GLU A 163 8.30 3.75 4.77
C GLU A 163 8.57 3.03 3.45
N ARG A 164 9.68 2.32 3.36
CA ARG A 164 10.12 1.54 2.19
C ARG A 164 10.86 0.29 2.66
N LEU A 165 10.73 -0.79 1.91
CA LEU A 165 11.54 -1.98 2.10
C LEU A 165 12.83 -1.86 1.29
N VAL A 166 13.95 -1.77 1.98
CA VAL A 166 15.27 -1.69 1.35
C VAL A 166 15.79 -3.12 1.14
N ILE A 167 16.13 -3.43 -0.10
CA ILE A 167 16.66 -4.73 -0.49
C ILE A 167 18.04 -4.54 -1.11
N ASN A 168 19.07 -5.15 -0.51
CA ASN A 168 20.42 -5.16 -1.07
C ASN A 168 20.50 -6.18 -2.22
N VAL A 169 21.04 -5.73 -3.36
CA VAL A 169 21.19 -6.56 -4.57
C VAL A 169 22.66 -6.81 -4.95
N ASP A 170 23.64 -6.42 -4.12
CA ASP A 170 25.06 -6.52 -4.47
C ASP A 170 25.46 -7.92 -4.92
N ASN A 171 25.02 -8.95 -4.20
CA ASN A 171 25.35 -10.35 -4.47
C ASN A 171 24.53 -11.00 -5.60
N LEU A 172 23.71 -10.21 -6.33
CA LEU A 172 22.85 -10.75 -7.37
C LEU A 172 23.62 -10.89 -8.68
N GLY A 173 23.97 -12.15 -9.03
CA GLY A 173 24.69 -12.50 -10.25
C GLY A 173 23.85 -12.42 -11.52
N LEU A 174 24.52 -12.59 -12.67
CA LEU A 174 23.90 -12.57 -13.99
C LEU A 174 22.89 -13.73 -14.15
N GLY A 175 21.66 -13.42 -14.59
CA GLY A 175 20.60 -14.42 -14.76
C GLY A 175 19.97 -14.92 -13.46
N LYS A 176 20.38 -14.40 -12.31
CA LYS A 176 19.80 -14.77 -11.02
C LYS A 176 18.57 -13.92 -10.69
N THR A 177 17.69 -14.51 -9.90
CA THR A 177 16.44 -13.90 -9.41
C THR A 177 16.48 -13.86 -7.89
N LEU A 178 15.91 -12.82 -7.29
CA LEU A 178 15.69 -12.74 -5.86
C LEU A 178 14.18 -12.94 -5.62
N GLN A 179 13.85 -13.92 -4.78
CA GLN A 179 12.48 -14.29 -4.46
C GLN A 179 12.06 -13.72 -3.11
N VAL A 180 10.75 -13.67 -2.85
CA VAL A 180 10.18 -13.22 -1.57
C VAL A 180 10.66 -14.10 -0.42
N GLY A 181 10.86 -15.42 -0.67
CA GLY A 181 11.34 -16.37 0.33
C GLY A 181 12.77 -16.14 0.81
N ASP A 182 13.59 -15.43 0.00
CA ASP A 182 14.97 -15.09 0.34
C ASP A 182 15.08 -13.83 1.20
N LEU A 183 13.96 -13.11 1.37
CA LEU A 183 13.92 -11.85 2.10
C LEU A 183 13.48 -12.06 3.55
N HIS A 184 14.25 -11.53 4.47
CA HIS A 184 13.94 -11.54 5.90
C HIS A 184 14.00 -10.12 6.45
N PHE A 185 12.91 -9.69 7.07
CA PHE A 185 12.81 -8.40 7.73
C PHE A 185 12.42 -8.60 9.18
N GLU A 186 13.01 -7.84 10.08
CA GLU A 186 12.69 -7.91 11.51
C GLU A 186 11.27 -7.40 11.77
N ASN A 187 10.50 -8.12 12.56
CA ASN A 187 9.13 -7.78 12.99
C ASN A 187 8.11 -7.61 11.84
N LEU A 188 8.40 -8.14 10.64
CA LEU A 188 7.53 -8.07 9.48
C LEU A 188 7.26 -9.48 8.93
N GLU A 189 6.01 -9.79 8.65
CA GLU A 189 5.60 -11.02 7.96
C GLU A 189 5.24 -10.69 6.50
N LEU A 190 5.95 -11.29 5.53
CA LEU A 190 5.65 -11.16 4.12
C LEU A 190 4.51 -12.12 3.76
N ILE A 191 3.41 -11.61 3.21
CA ILE A 191 2.22 -12.42 2.82
C ILE A 191 2.34 -12.93 1.39
N ASN A 192 3.14 -12.29 0.57
CA ASN A 192 3.34 -12.71 -0.83
C ASN A 192 3.84 -14.16 -0.90
N ALA A 193 3.53 -14.83 -2.02
CA ALA A 193 4.02 -16.19 -2.28
C ALA A 193 5.56 -16.22 -2.22
N LYS A 194 6.13 -17.19 -1.50
CA LYS A 194 7.58 -17.30 -1.28
C LYS A 194 8.37 -17.45 -2.58
N ASN A 195 7.79 -18.06 -3.60
CA ASN A 195 8.40 -18.26 -4.92
C ASN A 195 8.19 -17.07 -5.87
N ALA A 196 7.50 -16.00 -5.44
CA ALA A 196 7.33 -14.81 -6.26
C ALA A 196 8.66 -14.05 -6.42
N VAL A 197 9.00 -13.69 -7.66
CA VAL A 197 10.24 -12.98 -7.97
C VAL A 197 10.05 -11.48 -7.69
N VAL A 198 10.90 -10.95 -6.84
CA VAL A 198 10.93 -9.51 -6.50
C VAL A 198 11.75 -8.73 -7.51
N CYS A 199 12.98 -9.17 -7.76
CA CYS A 199 13.84 -8.59 -8.78
C CYS A 199 14.69 -9.66 -9.44
N ALA A 200 15.20 -9.37 -10.64
CA ALA A 200 16.02 -10.26 -11.42
C ALA A 200 17.07 -9.48 -12.23
N VAL A 201 18.24 -10.06 -12.42
CA VAL A 201 19.21 -9.58 -13.39
C VAL A 201 19.04 -10.35 -14.70
N GLN A 202 18.46 -9.68 -15.67
CA GLN A 202 18.20 -10.26 -16.99
C GLN A 202 19.46 -10.25 -17.86
N LEU A 203 19.65 -11.32 -18.64
CA LEU A 203 20.70 -11.43 -19.64
C LEU A 203 20.40 -10.51 -20.82
N THR A 204 21.27 -9.55 -21.09
CA THR A 204 21.21 -8.74 -22.30
C THR A 204 21.78 -9.49 -23.51
N ARG A 205 21.50 -9.00 -24.72
CA ARG A 205 22.09 -9.60 -25.94
C ARG A 205 23.62 -9.51 -25.91
N ALA A 206 24.19 -8.41 -25.42
CA ALA A 206 25.63 -8.22 -25.27
C ALA A 206 26.23 -9.22 -24.27
N ALA A 207 25.61 -9.39 -23.10
CA ALA A 207 26.06 -10.34 -22.09
C ALA A 207 25.97 -11.79 -22.57
N ARG A 208 24.96 -12.15 -23.37
CA ARG A 208 24.86 -13.48 -24.01
C ARG A 208 25.99 -13.71 -25.02
N GLY A 209 26.30 -12.69 -25.83
CA GLY A 209 27.41 -12.75 -26.80
C GLY A 209 28.76 -12.93 -26.09
N ALA A 210 29.02 -12.18 -25.03
CA ALA A 210 30.27 -12.30 -24.25
C ALA A 210 30.37 -13.66 -23.55
N ALA A 211 29.29 -14.19 -22.97
CA ALA A 211 29.24 -15.51 -22.35
C ALA A 211 29.47 -16.64 -23.39
N ALA A 212 28.87 -16.52 -24.59
CA ALA A 212 29.10 -17.48 -25.66
C ALA A 212 30.55 -17.45 -26.19
N ALA A 213 31.15 -16.26 -26.32
CA ALA A 213 32.53 -16.09 -26.74
C ALA A 213 33.48 -16.66 -25.67
N ALA A 214 33.24 -16.43 -24.39
CA ALA A 214 34.04 -17.01 -23.30
C ALA A 214 33.93 -18.55 -23.26
N ALA A 215 32.72 -19.10 -23.48
CA ALA A 215 32.57 -20.57 -23.56
C ALA A 215 33.20 -21.18 -24.80
N ALA A 216 33.31 -20.46 -25.92
CA ALA A 216 34.00 -20.90 -27.11
C ALA A 216 35.54 -20.84 -26.96
N ALA A 217 36.04 -19.86 -26.18
CA ALA A 217 37.49 -19.73 -25.91
C ALA A 217 38.01 -20.73 -24.84
N ALA A 218 37.10 -21.35 -24.06
CA ALA A 218 37.46 -22.35 -23.04
C ALA A 218 37.41 -23.81 -23.56
N LYS A 219 37.14 -24.01 -24.84
CA LYS A 219 37.12 -25.28 -25.54
C LYS A 219 38.34 -25.44 -26.46
#